data_3f8de21b9a5a85617dae07bb4efcc758
#
_entry.id   3f8de21b9a5a85617dae07bb4efcc758
#
_cell.length_a   1.000
_cell.length_b   1.000
_cell.length_c   1.000
_cell.angle_alpha   90.00
_cell.angle_beta   90.00
_cell.angle_gamma   90.00
#
_symmetry.space_group_name_H-M   'P 1'
#
loop_
_entity.id
_entity.type
_entity.pdbx_description
1 polymer ?
#
loop_
_entity_poly.entity_id
_entity_poly.type
_entity_poly.pdbx_seq_one_letter_code
_entity_poly.pdbx_strand_id
1 'polypeptide(L)'
;TKRYAGKILHINKGERLSLQFHEKKEETIYVLEGKLLLIFGESEDSLKEATLLPGDSKHIEPGLIHRFCAKDEDVRLVEVSTAELDDVIRLKDDHGRKK
;
A
#
# COMPACT_ATOMS: atom_id res chain seq x y z
N THR A 1 -16.07 -12.42 0.05
CA THR A 1 -16.05 -13.61 -0.81
C THR A 1 -14.72 -14.33 -0.71
N LYS A 2 -14.67 -15.52 -1.21
CA LYS A 2 -13.42 -16.28 -1.25
C LYS A 2 -12.42 -15.75 -2.28
N ARG A 3 -12.87 -14.93 -3.22
CA ARG A 3 -12.03 -14.44 -4.32
C ARG A 3 -11.49 -13.05 -4.08
N TYR A 4 -12.15 -12.28 -3.26
CA TYR A 4 -11.79 -10.88 -3.03
C TYR A 4 -11.79 -10.58 -1.55
N ALA A 5 -10.96 -9.63 -1.17
CA ALA A 5 -10.97 -9.05 0.16
C ALA A 5 -10.99 -7.54 -0.01
N GLY A 6 -11.75 -6.86 0.83
CA GLY A 6 -11.81 -5.41 0.82
C GLY A 6 -11.66 -4.90 2.23
N LYS A 7 -10.92 -3.79 2.39
CA LYS A 7 -10.76 -3.18 3.70
C LYS A 7 -10.47 -1.69 3.57
N ILE A 8 -10.73 -0.96 4.65
CA ILE A 8 -10.37 0.44 4.73
C ILE A 8 -9.15 0.54 5.63
N LEU A 9 -8.14 1.23 5.14
CA LEU A 9 -6.92 1.51 5.90
C LEU A 9 -6.96 2.96 6.34
N HIS A 10 -6.57 3.20 7.58
CA HIS A 10 -6.40 4.53 8.13
C HIS A 10 -4.94 4.67 8.53
N ILE A 11 -4.26 5.67 7.98
CA ILE A 11 -2.86 5.93 8.28
C ILE A 11 -2.79 7.31 8.90
N ASN A 12 -2.32 7.38 10.13
CA ASN A 12 -2.22 8.65 10.86
C ASN A 12 -1.10 9.51 10.28
N LYS A 13 -1.32 10.82 10.31
CA LYS A 13 -0.30 11.78 9.89
C LYS A 13 1.07 11.44 10.50
N GLY A 14 2.08 11.43 9.67
CA GLY A 14 3.46 11.13 10.06
C GLY A 14 3.80 9.66 10.08
N GLU A 15 2.81 8.78 9.88
CA GLU A 15 3.06 7.34 9.86
C GLU A 15 3.15 6.80 8.45
N ARG A 16 3.74 5.64 8.34
CA ARG A 16 3.83 4.93 7.06
C ARG A 16 3.78 3.43 7.30
N LEU A 17 3.24 2.71 6.34
CA LEU A 17 3.20 1.26 6.38
C LEU A 17 4.55 0.70 5.93
N SER A 18 4.71 -0.62 6.00
CA SER A 18 5.98 -1.23 5.61
C SER A 18 6.25 -1.07 4.11
N LEU A 19 7.51 -1.10 3.74
CA LEU A 19 7.92 -1.26 2.35
C LEU A 19 7.84 -2.75 2.07
N GLN A 20 7.00 -3.14 1.13
CA GLN A 20 6.64 -4.54 0.97
C GLN A 20 6.27 -4.88 -0.47
N PHE A 21 6.18 -6.16 -0.75
CA PHE A 21 5.58 -6.63 -2.00
C PHE A 21 4.81 -7.93 -1.72
N HIS A 22 4.01 -8.33 -2.70
CA HIS A 22 3.25 -9.57 -2.66
C HIS A 22 3.68 -10.45 -3.83
N GLU A 23 3.77 -11.75 -3.60
CA GLU A 23 4.18 -12.67 -4.66
C GLU A 23 3.03 -13.04 -5.58
N LYS A 24 1.82 -13.16 -5.03
CA LYS A 24 0.64 -13.59 -5.78
C LYS A 24 -0.51 -12.60 -5.70
N LYS A 25 -0.61 -11.89 -4.58
CA LYS A 25 -1.71 -10.99 -4.31
C LYS A 25 -1.66 -9.78 -5.23
N GLU A 26 -2.80 -9.45 -5.76
CA GLU A 26 -2.99 -8.28 -6.61
C GLU A 26 -3.99 -7.38 -5.91
N GLU A 27 -3.78 -6.07 -5.93
CA GLU A 27 -4.68 -5.17 -5.26
C GLU A 27 -4.86 -3.87 -6.02
N THR A 28 -5.97 -3.19 -5.74
CA THR A 28 -6.23 -1.84 -6.24
C THR A 28 -6.59 -1.00 -5.03
N ILE A 29 -5.98 0.16 -4.92
CA ILE A 29 -6.28 1.10 -3.85
C ILE A 29 -7.01 2.31 -4.41
N TYR A 30 -7.84 2.93 -3.58
CA TYR A 30 -8.61 4.12 -3.91
C TYR A 30 -8.56 5.05 -2.70
N VAL A 31 -8.11 6.28 -2.91
CA VAL A 31 -7.96 7.24 -1.81
C VAL A 31 -9.31 7.87 -1.50
N LEU A 32 -9.72 7.79 -0.23
CA LEU A 32 -10.96 8.40 0.25
C LEU A 32 -10.73 9.78 0.84
N GLU A 33 -9.68 9.93 1.66
CA GLU A 33 -9.38 11.17 2.36
C GLU A 33 -7.88 11.36 2.47
N GLY A 34 -7.43 12.62 2.40
CA GLY A 34 -6.04 12.98 2.59
C GLY A 34 -5.20 12.78 1.34
N LYS A 35 -3.92 13.12 1.46
CA LYS A 35 -2.96 12.92 0.38
C LYS A 35 -2.10 11.71 0.69
N LEU A 36 -2.23 10.67 -0.12
CA LEU A 36 -1.42 9.47 0.01
C LEU A 36 -0.11 9.65 -0.74
N LEU A 37 1.01 9.54 -0.05
CA LEU A 37 2.30 9.43 -0.71
C LEU A 37 2.54 7.94 -0.95
N LEU A 38 2.60 7.55 -2.22
CA LEU A 38 2.88 6.17 -2.61
C LEU A 38 4.32 6.08 -3.08
N ILE A 39 5.09 5.21 -2.43
CA ILE A 39 6.45 4.88 -2.85
C ILE A 39 6.35 3.50 -3.51
N PHE A 40 6.88 3.37 -4.73
CA PHE A 40 6.72 2.11 -5.47
C PHE A 40 7.82 1.92 -6.49
N GLY A 41 8.06 0.69 -6.87
CA GLY A 41 9.05 0.37 -7.89
C GLY A 41 9.25 -1.12 -8.07
N GLU A 42 10.02 -1.48 -9.07
CA GLU A 42 10.30 -2.88 -9.36
C GLU A 42 11.47 -3.41 -8.56
N SER A 43 12.29 -2.52 -8.02
CA SER A 43 13.40 -2.91 -7.14
C SER A 43 13.61 -1.82 -6.10
N GLU A 44 14.30 -2.15 -5.00
CA GLU A 44 14.58 -1.17 -3.95
C GLU A 44 15.47 -0.04 -4.43
N ASP A 45 16.21 -0.25 -5.51
CA ASP A 45 17.11 0.77 -6.06
C ASP A 45 16.43 1.69 -7.06
N SER A 46 15.20 1.43 -7.42
CA SER A 46 14.48 2.19 -8.44
C SER A 46 13.10 2.65 -7.97
N LEU A 47 13.00 3.04 -6.70
CA LEU A 47 11.72 3.48 -6.15
C LEU A 47 11.38 4.88 -6.65
N LYS A 48 10.08 5.08 -6.90
CA LYS A 48 9.51 6.35 -7.34
C LYS A 48 8.48 6.79 -6.33
N GLU A 49 8.07 8.03 -6.41
CA GLU A 49 7.04 8.58 -5.55
C GLU A 49 5.90 9.14 -6.39
N ALA A 50 4.68 8.95 -5.90
CA ALA A 50 3.50 9.56 -6.50
C ALA A 50 2.60 10.03 -5.38
N THR A 51 1.94 11.17 -5.57
CA THR A 51 0.94 11.66 -4.64
C THR A 51 -0.42 11.36 -5.21
N LEU A 52 -1.24 10.65 -4.45
CA LEU A 52 -2.60 10.33 -4.83
C LEU A 52 -3.56 11.13 -3.96
N LEU A 53 -4.52 11.76 -4.61
CA LEU A 53 -5.53 12.59 -3.96
C LEU A 53 -6.85 11.83 -3.86
N PRO A 54 -7.81 12.31 -3.03
CA PRO A 54 -9.11 11.64 -2.96
C PRO A 54 -9.72 11.46 -4.35
N GLY A 55 -10.15 10.25 -4.64
CA GLY A 55 -10.67 9.89 -5.96
C GLY A 55 -9.65 9.22 -6.88
N ASP A 56 -8.37 9.32 -6.55
CA ASP A 56 -7.34 8.64 -7.34
C ASP A 56 -7.24 7.18 -6.93
N SER A 57 -6.85 6.34 -7.88
CA SER A 57 -6.65 4.91 -7.64
C SER A 57 -5.33 4.45 -8.23
N LYS A 58 -4.87 3.31 -7.75
CA LYS A 58 -3.63 2.69 -8.25
C LYS A 58 -3.78 1.19 -8.17
N HIS A 59 -3.45 0.54 -9.27
CA HIS A 59 -3.38 -0.92 -9.34
C HIS A 59 -1.98 -1.35 -8.92
N ILE A 60 -1.90 -2.30 -8.01
CA ILE A 60 -0.63 -2.82 -7.50
C ILE A 60 -0.53 -4.29 -7.90
N GLU A 61 0.35 -4.56 -8.84
CA GLU A 61 0.57 -5.90 -9.37
C GLU A 61 1.41 -6.75 -8.43
N PRO A 62 1.31 -8.07 -8.51
CA PRO A 62 2.25 -8.94 -7.79
C PRO A 62 3.69 -8.57 -8.14
N GLY A 63 4.54 -8.54 -7.13
CA GLY A 63 5.95 -8.21 -7.30
C GLY A 63 6.29 -6.73 -7.21
N LEU A 64 5.30 -5.85 -7.32
CA LEU A 64 5.57 -4.41 -7.21
C LEU A 64 5.85 -4.05 -5.74
N ILE A 65 7.02 -3.50 -5.50
CA ILE A 65 7.39 -3.01 -4.17
C ILE A 65 6.64 -1.71 -3.93
N HIS A 66 6.03 -1.57 -2.76
CA HIS A 66 5.24 -0.38 -2.46
C HIS A 66 5.18 -0.07 -0.98
N ARG A 67 4.90 1.19 -0.67
CA ARG A 67 4.73 1.68 0.70
C ARG A 67 3.73 2.83 0.67
N PHE A 68 2.79 2.81 1.61
CA PHE A 68 1.80 3.88 1.77
C PHE A 68 2.23 4.78 2.92
N CYS A 69 2.29 6.09 2.67
CA CYS A 69 2.73 7.06 3.66
C CYS A 69 1.70 8.17 3.83
N ALA A 70 1.47 8.58 5.09
CA ALA A 70 0.64 9.72 5.42
C ALA A 70 1.55 10.84 5.91
N LYS A 71 2.18 11.56 4.99
CA LYS A 71 3.21 12.53 5.32
C LYS A 71 2.66 13.80 5.98
N ASP A 72 1.67 14.41 5.37
CA ASP A 72 1.20 15.74 5.77
C ASP A 72 -0.13 15.76 6.51
N GLU A 73 -0.90 14.69 6.42
CA GLU A 73 -2.22 14.60 7.02
C GLU A 73 -2.64 13.14 7.09
N ASP A 74 -3.69 12.88 7.87
CA ASP A 74 -4.24 11.52 7.92
C ASP A 74 -4.73 11.10 6.56
N VAL A 75 -4.59 9.80 6.25
CA VAL A 75 -5.03 9.23 4.98
C VAL A 75 -5.99 8.08 5.26
N ARG A 76 -7.07 8.02 4.50
CA ARG A 76 -7.95 6.86 4.47
C ARG A 76 -8.06 6.37 3.04
N LEU A 77 -7.93 5.08 2.86
CA LEU A 77 -8.04 4.48 1.53
C LEU A 77 -8.77 3.15 1.60
N VAL A 78 -9.36 2.77 0.48
CA VAL A 78 -9.95 1.44 0.31
C VAL A 78 -8.95 0.58 -0.44
N GLU A 79 -8.76 -0.63 0.05
CA GLU A 79 -7.94 -1.62 -0.64
C GLU A 79 -8.85 -2.79 -1.02
N VAL A 80 -8.88 -3.13 -2.30
CA VAL A 80 -9.58 -4.31 -2.80
C VAL A 80 -8.52 -5.22 -3.39
N SER A 81 -8.50 -6.45 -2.93
CA SER A 81 -7.43 -7.37 -3.34
C SER A 81 -7.95 -8.78 -3.58
N THR A 82 -7.11 -9.60 -4.20
CA THR A 82 -7.34 -11.04 -4.25
C THR A 82 -7.18 -11.60 -2.85
N ALA A 83 -7.60 -12.86 -2.65
CA ALA A 83 -7.78 -13.39 -1.30
C ALA A 83 -6.52 -13.92 -0.61
N GLU A 84 -5.33 -13.70 -1.18
CA GLU A 84 -4.07 -14.14 -0.57
C GLU A 84 -3.63 -13.15 0.52
N LEU A 85 -4.36 -13.13 1.62
CA LEU A 85 -4.19 -12.11 2.67
C LEU A 85 -2.85 -12.19 3.41
N ASP A 86 -2.27 -13.38 3.50
CA ASP A 86 -1.01 -13.59 4.22
C ASP A 86 0.21 -13.45 3.30
N ASP A 87 -0.01 -13.15 2.03
CA ASP A 87 1.05 -13.04 1.03
C ASP A 87 1.67 -11.65 1.09
N VAL A 88 2.51 -11.43 2.08
CA VAL A 88 3.23 -10.16 2.20
C VAL A 88 4.67 -10.42 2.60
N ILE A 89 5.60 -9.79 1.88
CA ILE A 89 7.02 -9.82 2.21
C ILE A 89 7.43 -8.39 2.53
N ARG A 90 7.82 -8.16 3.78
CA ARG A 90 8.18 -6.84 4.27
C ARG A 90 9.68 -6.64 4.15
N LEU A 91 10.07 -5.62 3.39
CA LEU A 91 11.47 -5.27 3.19
C LEU A 91 11.97 -4.32 4.27
N LYS A 92 11.13 -3.35 4.65
CA LYS A 92 11.41 -2.41 5.72
C LYS A 92 10.13 -2.13 6.46
N ASP A 93 10.18 -2.20 7.79
CA ASP A 93 8.99 -2.01 8.61
C ASP A 93 9.36 -1.21 9.85
N ASP A 94 8.77 -0.01 9.97
CA ASP A 94 9.00 0.86 11.12
C ASP A 94 8.46 0.25 12.42
N HIS A 95 7.61 -0.77 12.33
CA HIS A 95 7.01 -1.43 13.47
C HIS A 95 7.74 -2.72 13.86
N GLY A 96 8.87 -3.03 13.21
CA GLY A 96 9.68 -4.19 13.53
C GLY A 96 9.16 -5.54 13.08
N ARG A 97 8.07 -5.59 12.31
CA ARG A 97 7.52 -6.85 11.81
C ARG A 97 8.31 -7.27 10.58
N LYS A 98 8.82 -8.47 10.60
CA LYS A 98 9.52 -9.03 9.45
C LYS A 98 8.93 -10.37 9.11
N LYS A 99 8.88 -10.64 7.86
CA LYS A 99 8.45 -11.95 7.43
C LYS A 99 9.65 -12.86 7.25
#